data_fd230c4c06dbfe74decaec9640cd366f
#
_entry.id   fd230c4c06dbfe74decaec9640cd366f
#
_cell.length_a   1.000
_cell.length_b   1.000
_cell.length_c   1.000
_cell.angle_alpha   90.00
_cell.angle_beta   90.00
_cell.angle_gamma   90.00
#
_symmetry.space_group_name_H-M   'P 1'
#
loop_
_entity.id
_entity.type
_entity.pdbx_description
1 polymer ?
#
loop_
_entity_poly.entity_id
_entity_poly.type
_entity_poly.pdbx_seq_one_letter_code
_entity_poly.pdbx_strand_id
1 'polypeptide(L)'
;MNTIYYIGLDIHKKTIAYCVKRIDGLLVRQGTVAAERKALQVWLSELPGPWHGAMEATLFTGWVYDLMKPHAVELKVAHPAMLKAITAAKKKNDKADAEKIADLLRVNLLPECHMMPEDLRELRRVLRYRNMVVRTAVNRATLAVARKLVEYMLAVDRREASFETMKLAA
;
A
#
# COMPACT_ATOMS: atom_id res chain seq x y z
N MET A 1 -24.14 -25.54 -14.05
CA MET A 1 -23.25 -25.23 -12.92
C MET A 1 -22.61 -23.87 -13.19
N ASN A 2 -22.81 -22.89 -12.30
CA ASN A 2 -22.14 -21.59 -12.47
C ASN A 2 -20.64 -21.76 -12.15
N THR A 3 -19.81 -21.53 -13.16
CA THR A 3 -18.35 -21.56 -13.00
C THR A 3 -17.90 -20.35 -12.18
N ILE A 4 -17.23 -20.58 -11.07
CA ILE A 4 -16.61 -19.52 -10.26
C ILE A 4 -15.19 -19.28 -10.76
N TYR A 5 -14.82 -18.01 -10.88
CA TYR A 5 -13.48 -17.57 -11.30
C TYR A 5 -12.66 -17.06 -10.13
N TYR A 6 -11.34 -17.18 -10.23
CA TYR A 6 -10.39 -16.73 -9.21
C TYR A 6 -9.49 -15.66 -9.82
N ILE A 7 -9.50 -14.48 -9.22
CA ILE A 7 -8.83 -13.30 -9.76
C ILE A 7 -7.75 -12.85 -8.79
N GLY A 8 -6.52 -12.84 -9.25
CA GLY A 8 -5.39 -12.20 -8.56
C GLY A 8 -5.10 -10.84 -9.16
N LEU A 9 -4.81 -9.86 -8.30
CA LEU A 9 -4.55 -8.48 -8.67
C LEU A 9 -3.25 -8.01 -8.03
N ASP A 10 -2.34 -7.48 -8.84
CA ASP A 10 -1.17 -6.75 -8.40
C ASP A 10 -1.35 -5.26 -8.70
N ILE A 11 -1.47 -4.45 -7.60
CA ILE A 11 -1.92 -3.06 -7.67
C ILE A 11 -0.73 -2.11 -7.58
N HIS A 12 -0.50 -1.37 -8.66
CA HIS A 12 0.46 -0.29 -8.75
C HIS A 12 -0.22 1.08 -8.87
N LYS A 13 0.57 2.15 -8.76
CA LYS A 13 0.06 3.53 -8.81
C LYS A 13 -0.70 3.87 -10.11
N LYS A 14 -0.25 3.34 -11.25
CA LYS A 14 -0.80 3.67 -12.59
C LYS A 14 -1.51 2.51 -13.25
N THR A 15 -1.22 1.30 -12.83
CA THR A 15 -1.67 0.07 -13.48
C THR A 15 -2.02 -0.99 -12.47
N ILE A 16 -2.94 -1.86 -12.84
CA ILE A 16 -3.33 -3.06 -12.08
C ILE A 16 -3.11 -4.25 -13.01
N ALA A 17 -2.14 -5.11 -12.69
CA ALA A 17 -1.98 -6.37 -13.37
C ALA A 17 -3.01 -7.38 -12.81
N TYR A 18 -3.62 -8.17 -13.66
CA TYR A 18 -4.62 -9.15 -13.26
C TYR A 18 -4.41 -10.50 -13.91
N CYS A 19 -4.83 -11.54 -13.21
CA CYS A 19 -4.90 -12.91 -13.69
C CYS A 19 -6.24 -13.53 -13.29
N VAL A 20 -6.98 -14.07 -14.25
CA VAL A 20 -8.28 -14.73 -14.07
C VAL A 20 -8.10 -16.21 -14.36
N LYS A 21 -8.39 -17.07 -13.39
CA LYS A 21 -8.29 -18.53 -13.49
C LYS A 21 -9.61 -19.21 -13.13
N ARG A 22 -9.80 -20.41 -13.65
CA ARG A 22 -10.86 -21.32 -13.20
C ARG A 22 -10.39 -22.12 -11.97
N ILE A 23 -11.34 -22.86 -11.36
CA ILE A 23 -11.06 -23.73 -10.19
C ILE A 23 -10.00 -24.81 -10.53
N ASP A 24 -9.94 -25.30 -11.77
CA ASP A 24 -8.97 -26.28 -12.25
C ASP A 24 -7.57 -25.67 -12.51
N GLY A 25 -7.40 -24.36 -12.34
CA GLY A 25 -6.14 -23.64 -12.58
C GLY A 25 -5.97 -23.16 -14.02
N LEU A 26 -6.93 -23.45 -14.92
CA LEU A 26 -6.85 -22.99 -16.31
C LEU A 26 -6.88 -21.46 -16.36
N LEU A 27 -5.89 -20.89 -17.02
CA LEU A 27 -5.82 -19.45 -17.29
C LEU A 27 -6.92 -19.05 -18.31
N VAL A 28 -7.79 -18.15 -17.90
CA VAL A 28 -8.87 -17.62 -18.74
C VAL A 28 -8.46 -16.29 -19.38
N ARG A 29 -7.93 -15.38 -18.59
CA ARG A 29 -7.53 -14.04 -19.05
C ARG A 29 -6.41 -13.51 -18.14
N GLN A 30 -5.42 -12.85 -18.75
CA GLN A 30 -4.37 -12.16 -18.04
C GLN A 30 -4.05 -10.85 -18.75
N GLY A 31 -3.76 -9.79 -18.01
CA GLY A 31 -3.45 -8.50 -18.61
C GLY A 31 -3.19 -7.42 -17.59
N THR A 32 -3.35 -6.19 -18.03
CA THR A 32 -3.18 -4.99 -17.22
C THR A 32 -4.29 -4.01 -17.56
N VAL A 33 -4.87 -3.38 -16.56
CA VAL A 33 -5.85 -2.30 -16.66
C VAL A 33 -5.29 -1.03 -16.03
N ALA A 34 -5.68 0.14 -16.50
CA ALA A 34 -5.29 1.41 -15.88
C ALA A 34 -5.87 1.50 -14.46
N ALA A 35 -5.06 1.99 -13.49
CA ALA A 35 -5.48 2.18 -12.11
C ALA A 35 -6.38 3.44 -11.98
N GLU A 36 -7.48 3.45 -12.73
CA GLU A 36 -8.49 4.50 -12.79
C GLU A 36 -9.88 3.91 -12.57
N ARG A 37 -10.76 4.63 -11.85
CA ARG A 37 -12.11 4.14 -11.51
C ARG A 37 -12.91 3.70 -12.74
N LYS A 38 -12.92 4.54 -13.79
CA LYS A 38 -13.67 4.24 -15.03
C LYS A 38 -13.14 3.01 -15.76
N ALA A 39 -11.83 2.90 -15.92
CA ALA A 39 -11.19 1.75 -16.57
C ALA A 39 -11.46 0.44 -15.81
N LEU A 40 -11.38 0.49 -14.48
CA LEU A 40 -11.65 -0.67 -13.63
C LEU A 40 -13.14 -1.08 -13.66
N GLN A 41 -14.07 -0.12 -13.70
CA GLN A 41 -15.51 -0.40 -13.86
C GLN A 41 -15.82 -1.10 -15.20
N VAL A 42 -15.25 -0.61 -16.31
CA VAL A 42 -15.40 -1.25 -17.63
C VAL A 42 -14.84 -2.67 -17.58
N TRP A 43 -13.64 -2.85 -17.03
CA TRP A 43 -13.03 -4.17 -16.91
C TRP A 43 -13.87 -5.13 -16.05
N LEU A 44 -14.45 -4.66 -14.94
CA LEU A 44 -15.34 -5.46 -14.07
C LEU A 44 -16.59 -5.94 -14.83
N SER A 45 -17.18 -5.11 -15.71
CA SER A 45 -18.34 -5.50 -16.50
C SER A 45 -18.04 -6.56 -17.57
N GLU A 46 -16.78 -6.74 -17.93
CA GLU A 46 -16.31 -7.74 -18.90
C GLU A 46 -15.93 -9.08 -18.25
N LEU A 47 -15.99 -9.19 -16.91
CA LEU A 47 -15.60 -10.42 -16.23
C LEU A 47 -16.62 -11.54 -16.44
N PRO A 48 -16.17 -12.77 -16.66
CA PRO A 48 -17.05 -13.90 -16.91
C PRO A 48 -17.65 -14.43 -15.59
N GLY A 49 -18.91 -14.11 -15.29
CA GLY A 49 -19.68 -14.72 -14.18
C GLY A 49 -19.19 -14.41 -12.76
N PRO A 50 -19.64 -15.14 -11.73
CA PRO A 50 -19.26 -14.91 -10.34
C PRO A 50 -17.77 -15.21 -10.11
N TRP A 51 -17.12 -14.39 -9.25
CA TRP A 51 -15.70 -14.52 -9.01
C TRP A 51 -15.31 -14.22 -7.56
N HIS A 52 -14.23 -14.87 -7.12
CA HIS A 52 -13.47 -14.56 -5.94
C HIS A 52 -12.24 -13.76 -6.35
N GLY A 53 -11.90 -12.72 -5.60
CA GLY A 53 -10.72 -11.89 -5.87
C GLY A 53 -9.75 -11.81 -4.72
N ALA A 54 -8.48 -11.59 -5.03
CA ALA A 54 -7.46 -11.26 -4.05
C ALA A 54 -6.49 -10.22 -4.58
N MET A 55 -5.96 -9.39 -3.66
CA MET A 55 -4.98 -8.34 -3.95
C MET A 55 -3.99 -8.20 -2.81
N GLU A 56 -2.76 -7.75 -3.09
CA GLU A 56 -1.79 -7.41 -2.04
C GLU A 56 -2.16 -6.09 -1.36
N ALA A 57 -1.94 -5.99 -0.03
CA ALA A 57 -2.12 -4.75 0.70
C ALA A 57 -1.05 -3.73 0.32
N THR A 58 -1.44 -2.68 -0.38
CA THR A 58 -0.61 -1.53 -0.78
C THR A 58 -1.26 -0.22 -0.33
N LEU A 59 -0.62 0.91 -0.60
CA LEU A 59 -1.22 2.23 -0.36
C LEU A 59 -2.48 2.48 -1.21
N PHE A 60 -2.63 1.78 -2.31
CA PHE A 60 -3.72 1.97 -3.28
C PHE A 60 -4.86 0.97 -3.11
N THR A 61 -4.69 -0.07 -2.28
CA THR A 61 -5.65 -1.17 -2.12
C THR A 61 -7.03 -0.67 -1.68
N GLY A 62 -7.11 0.35 -0.81
CA GLY A 62 -8.37 0.81 -0.23
C GLY A 62 -9.44 1.14 -1.27
N TRP A 63 -9.17 2.05 -2.20
CA TRP A 63 -10.15 2.47 -3.19
C TRP A 63 -10.48 1.38 -4.23
N VAL A 64 -9.50 0.52 -4.57
CA VAL A 64 -9.72 -0.63 -5.45
C VAL A 64 -10.63 -1.65 -4.78
N TYR A 65 -10.35 -1.96 -3.51
CA TYR A 65 -11.16 -2.87 -2.71
C TYR A 65 -12.61 -2.41 -2.63
N ASP A 66 -12.84 -1.13 -2.28
CA ASP A 66 -14.19 -0.56 -2.13
C ASP A 66 -14.97 -0.58 -3.46
N LEU A 67 -14.29 -0.32 -4.58
CA LEU A 67 -14.88 -0.37 -5.91
C LEU A 67 -15.26 -1.81 -6.32
N MET A 68 -14.41 -2.79 -6.03
CA MET A 68 -14.56 -4.16 -6.49
C MET A 68 -15.45 -5.01 -5.59
N LYS A 69 -15.48 -4.73 -4.28
CA LYS A 69 -16.20 -5.52 -3.27
C LYS A 69 -17.67 -5.78 -3.61
N PRO A 70 -18.47 -4.80 -4.13
CA PRO A 70 -19.87 -5.04 -4.49
C PRO A 70 -20.08 -6.02 -5.65
N HIS A 71 -19.04 -6.26 -6.46
CA HIS A 71 -19.09 -7.11 -7.65
C HIS A 71 -18.53 -8.52 -7.42
N ALA A 72 -17.84 -8.73 -6.30
CA ALA A 72 -17.20 -10.01 -5.95
C ALA A 72 -18.12 -10.88 -5.09
N VAL A 73 -18.08 -12.19 -5.26
CA VAL A 73 -18.60 -13.15 -4.28
C VAL A 73 -17.81 -13.02 -2.98
N GLU A 74 -16.49 -12.99 -3.11
CA GLU A 74 -15.56 -12.76 -2.02
C GLU A 74 -14.35 -11.95 -2.52
N LEU A 75 -13.86 -11.01 -1.72
CA LEU A 75 -12.68 -10.22 -2.02
C LEU A 75 -11.75 -10.18 -0.80
N LYS A 76 -10.54 -10.71 -0.96
CA LYS A 76 -9.52 -10.85 0.09
C LYS A 76 -8.35 -9.93 -0.15
N VAL A 77 -7.69 -9.55 0.95
CA VAL A 77 -6.45 -8.78 0.90
C VAL A 77 -5.33 -9.60 1.51
N ALA A 78 -4.22 -9.77 0.79
CA ALA A 78 -3.08 -10.54 1.22
C ALA A 78 -2.09 -9.68 2.03
N HIS A 79 -1.50 -10.27 3.08
CA HIS A 79 -0.47 -9.62 3.88
C HIS A 79 0.87 -9.60 3.12
N PRO A 80 1.48 -8.42 2.83
CA PRO A 80 2.62 -8.30 1.93
C PRO A 80 3.85 -9.11 2.36
N ALA A 81 4.22 -9.06 3.64
CA ALA A 81 5.39 -9.76 4.14
C ALA A 81 5.23 -11.28 4.08
N MET A 82 4.03 -11.79 4.42
CA MET A 82 3.75 -13.22 4.36
C MET A 82 3.63 -13.70 2.90
N LEU A 83 3.02 -12.88 2.03
CA LEU A 83 2.94 -13.19 0.60
C LEU A 83 4.34 -13.32 0.00
N LYS A 84 5.26 -12.41 0.30
CA LYS A 84 6.67 -12.48 -0.13
C LYS A 84 7.38 -13.74 0.35
N ALA A 85 7.15 -14.16 1.58
CA ALA A 85 7.75 -15.39 2.13
C ALA A 85 7.33 -16.65 1.36
N ILE A 86 6.07 -16.68 0.87
CA ILE A 86 5.52 -17.83 0.12
C ILE A 86 5.91 -17.74 -1.36
N THR A 87 6.00 -16.54 -1.93
CA THR A 87 6.15 -16.32 -3.37
C THR A 87 7.58 -15.97 -3.80
N ALA A 88 8.60 -16.23 -2.98
CA ALA A 88 9.99 -15.92 -3.26
C ALA A 88 10.43 -16.49 -4.63
N ALA A 89 10.51 -15.64 -5.64
CA ALA A 89 10.91 -16.00 -7.01
C ALA A 89 12.06 -15.13 -7.50
N LYS A 90 12.98 -15.71 -8.29
CA LYS A 90 14.17 -15.05 -8.83
C LYS A 90 13.87 -13.95 -9.89
N LYS A 91 12.70 -13.96 -10.53
CA LYS A 91 12.28 -12.93 -11.50
C LYS A 91 10.97 -12.29 -11.07
N LYS A 92 11.03 -10.98 -10.83
CA LYS A 92 9.86 -10.16 -10.53
C LYS A 92 9.17 -9.74 -11.84
N ASN A 93 7.87 -10.06 -11.98
CA ASN A 93 7.03 -9.63 -13.08
C ASN A 93 5.60 -9.47 -12.53
N ASP A 94 5.01 -8.30 -12.71
CA ASP A 94 3.69 -7.93 -12.18
C ASP A 94 2.59 -8.94 -12.61
N LYS A 95 2.65 -9.45 -13.84
CA LYS A 95 1.72 -10.50 -14.32
C LYS A 95 1.91 -11.80 -13.57
N ALA A 96 3.17 -12.20 -13.30
CA ALA A 96 3.47 -13.41 -12.53
C ALA A 96 3.07 -13.25 -11.07
N ASP A 97 3.13 -12.04 -10.52
CA ASP A 97 2.72 -11.77 -9.14
C ASP A 97 1.18 -11.80 -9.03
N ALA A 98 0.43 -11.24 -9.98
CA ALA A 98 -1.02 -11.40 -10.07
C ALA A 98 -1.43 -12.89 -10.24
N GLU A 99 -0.69 -13.67 -11.03
CA GLU A 99 -0.94 -15.09 -11.21
C GLU A 99 -0.77 -15.89 -9.92
N LYS A 100 0.32 -15.66 -9.18
CA LYS A 100 0.56 -16.30 -7.87
C LYS A 100 -0.56 -15.98 -6.86
N ILE A 101 -1.03 -14.73 -6.83
CA ILE A 101 -2.15 -14.33 -5.97
C ILE A 101 -3.41 -15.11 -6.34
N ALA A 102 -3.72 -15.26 -7.64
CA ALA A 102 -4.86 -16.05 -8.11
C ALA A 102 -4.74 -17.54 -7.70
N ASP A 103 -3.54 -18.13 -7.83
CA ASP A 103 -3.31 -19.52 -7.45
C ASP A 103 -3.42 -19.73 -5.93
N LEU A 104 -2.82 -18.86 -5.12
CA LEU A 104 -2.94 -18.93 -3.66
C LEU A 104 -4.39 -18.78 -3.20
N LEU A 105 -5.16 -17.87 -3.82
CA LEU A 105 -6.58 -17.71 -3.54
C LEU A 105 -7.35 -18.99 -3.88
N ARG A 106 -7.13 -19.55 -5.06
CA ARG A 106 -7.82 -20.75 -5.58
C ARG A 106 -7.62 -21.98 -4.69
N VAL A 107 -6.42 -22.15 -4.16
CA VAL A 107 -6.08 -23.30 -3.28
C VAL A 107 -6.27 -22.99 -1.79
N ASN A 108 -6.86 -21.83 -1.46
CA ASN A 108 -7.12 -21.35 -0.10
C ASN A 108 -5.86 -21.26 0.79
N LEU A 109 -4.73 -20.89 0.19
CA LEU A 109 -3.45 -20.66 0.88
C LEU A 109 -3.03 -19.20 0.92
N LEU A 110 -3.95 -18.27 0.61
CA LEU A 110 -3.67 -16.84 0.65
C LEU A 110 -3.44 -16.39 2.11
N PRO A 111 -2.29 -15.76 2.43
CA PRO A 111 -2.05 -15.18 3.75
C PRO A 111 -2.88 -13.92 3.92
N GLU A 112 -4.13 -14.07 4.31
CA GLU A 112 -5.11 -13.00 4.41
C GLU A 112 -4.78 -12.02 5.54
N CYS A 113 -5.01 -10.72 5.30
CA CYS A 113 -5.06 -9.71 6.34
C CYS A 113 -6.43 -9.02 6.35
N HIS A 114 -6.84 -8.60 7.55
CA HIS A 114 -8.12 -7.94 7.74
C HIS A 114 -8.16 -6.58 7.04
N MET A 115 -9.15 -6.37 6.18
CA MET A 115 -9.44 -5.08 5.57
C MET A 115 -10.39 -4.28 6.46
N MET A 116 -9.87 -3.22 7.08
CA MET A 116 -10.68 -2.36 7.94
C MET A 116 -11.78 -1.64 7.14
N PRO A 117 -12.95 -1.37 7.76
CA PRO A 117 -13.99 -0.51 7.20
C PRO A 117 -13.44 0.86 6.74
N GLU A 118 -14.12 1.50 5.80
CA GLU A 118 -13.65 2.73 5.15
C GLU A 118 -13.48 3.87 6.15
N ASP A 119 -14.44 4.09 7.04
CA ASP A 119 -14.43 5.10 8.10
C ASP A 119 -13.21 4.95 9.03
N LEU A 120 -12.88 3.74 9.45
CA LEU A 120 -11.70 3.47 10.27
C LEU A 120 -10.38 3.64 9.49
N ARG A 121 -10.36 3.36 8.18
CA ARG A 121 -9.20 3.64 7.33
C ARG A 121 -8.97 5.14 7.19
N GLU A 122 -10.04 5.92 7.02
CA GLU A 122 -9.96 7.39 6.97
C GLU A 122 -9.45 7.96 8.30
N LEU A 123 -10.00 7.54 9.42
CA LEU A 123 -9.52 7.96 10.74
C LEU A 123 -8.03 7.63 10.92
N ARG A 124 -7.61 6.43 10.55
CA ARG A 124 -6.18 6.02 10.59
C ARG A 124 -5.32 6.92 9.71
N ARG A 125 -5.80 7.32 8.53
CA ARG A 125 -5.09 8.22 7.62
C ARG A 125 -4.88 9.60 8.26
N VAL A 126 -5.91 10.17 8.87
CA VAL A 126 -5.84 11.45 9.57
C VAL A 126 -4.85 11.39 10.74
N LEU A 127 -4.91 10.35 11.56
CA LEU A 127 -3.99 10.17 12.69
C LEU A 127 -2.54 10.01 12.24
N ARG A 128 -2.28 9.27 11.16
CA ARG A 128 -0.94 9.13 10.59
C ARG A 128 -0.42 10.47 10.05
N TYR A 129 -1.27 11.24 9.37
CA TYR A 129 -0.92 12.57 8.89
C TYR A 129 -0.59 13.52 10.04
N ARG A 130 -1.43 13.56 11.09
CA ARG A 130 -1.14 14.33 12.32
C ARG A 130 0.22 13.96 12.91
N ASN A 131 0.50 12.68 13.09
CA ASN A 131 1.77 12.21 13.64
C ASN A 131 2.97 12.60 12.75
N MET A 132 2.82 12.55 11.44
CA MET A 132 3.84 13.02 10.49
C MET A 132 4.11 14.51 10.66
N VAL A 133 3.07 15.34 10.73
CA VAL A 133 3.19 16.80 10.93
C VAL A 133 3.88 17.12 12.24
N VAL A 134 3.47 16.49 13.35
CA VAL A 134 4.06 16.69 14.68
C VAL A 134 5.55 16.30 14.67
N ARG A 135 5.89 15.13 14.14
CA ARG A 135 7.31 14.70 14.03
C ARG A 135 8.14 15.65 13.18
N THR A 136 7.59 16.16 12.07
CA THR A 136 8.30 17.11 11.20
C THR A 136 8.51 18.45 11.92
N ALA A 137 7.54 18.94 12.67
CA ALA A 137 7.66 20.16 13.45
C ALA A 137 8.74 20.04 14.54
N VAL A 138 8.72 18.93 15.32
CA VAL A 138 9.75 18.65 16.34
C VAL A 138 11.14 18.57 15.73
N ASN A 139 11.30 17.84 14.62
CA ASN A 139 12.59 17.72 13.94
C ASN A 139 13.12 19.07 13.44
N ARG A 140 12.25 19.94 12.90
CA ARG A 140 12.63 21.29 12.47
C ARG A 140 13.08 22.17 13.63
N ALA A 141 12.37 22.13 14.75
CA ALA A 141 12.73 22.86 15.96
C ALA A 141 14.09 22.37 16.52
N THR A 142 14.26 21.06 16.64
CA THR A 142 15.54 20.45 17.07
C THR A 142 16.70 20.83 16.17
N LEU A 143 16.51 20.80 14.85
CA LEU A 143 17.54 21.19 13.88
C LEU A 143 17.88 22.68 13.96
N ALA A 144 16.88 23.55 14.18
CA ALA A 144 17.10 24.98 14.35
C ALA A 144 17.96 25.27 15.61
N VAL A 145 17.63 24.62 16.73
CA VAL A 145 18.40 24.73 17.98
C VAL A 145 19.84 24.22 17.79
N ALA A 146 20.02 23.06 17.16
CA ALA A 146 21.34 22.51 16.90
C ALA A 146 22.20 23.43 16.02
N ARG A 147 21.63 23.99 14.95
CA ARG A 147 22.34 24.99 14.12
C ARG A 147 22.76 26.22 14.92
N LYS A 148 21.87 26.73 15.78
CA LYS A 148 22.15 27.88 16.61
C LYS A 148 23.28 27.61 17.61
N LEU A 149 23.29 26.43 18.23
CA LEU A 149 24.38 26.00 19.12
C LEU A 149 25.74 25.95 18.40
N VAL A 150 25.77 25.36 17.20
CA VAL A 150 27.02 25.34 16.39
C VAL A 150 27.47 26.75 16.03
N GLU A 151 26.59 27.66 15.65
CA GLU A 151 26.92 29.06 15.40
C GLU A 151 27.54 29.73 16.64
N TYR A 152 27.00 29.51 17.84
CA TYR A 152 27.57 30.04 19.09
C TYR A 152 28.93 29.41 19.39
N MET A 153 29.08 28.11 19.26
CA MET A 153 30.37 27.43 19.50
C MET A 153 31.45 27.99 18.58
N LEU A 154 31.17 28.16 17.29
CA LEU A 154 32.10 28.74 16.33
C LEU A 154 32.41 30.22 16.63
N ALA A 155 31.46 30.99 17.16
CA ALA A 155 31.69 32.39 17.55
C ALA A 155 32.57 32.51 18.78
N VAL A 156 32.41 31.61 19.77
CA VAL A 156 33.29 31.53 20.96
C VAL A 156 34.69 31.14 20.56
N ASP A 157 34.86 30.10 19.74
CA ASP A 157 36.16 29.60 19.27
C ASP A 157 36.97 30.70 18.52
N ARG A 158 36.29 31.42 17.62
CA ARG A 158 36.91 32.54 16.86
C ARG A 158 37.34 33.75 17.71
N ARG A 159 36.74 33.94 18.89
CA ARG A 159 36.99 35.11 19.74
C ARG A 159 37.85 34.83 20.95
N GLU A 160 38.26 33.58 21.19
CA GLU A 160 38.92 33.13 22.43
C GLU A 160 38.19 33.64 23.71
N ALA A 161 36.86 33.85 23.60
CA ALA A 161 36.05 34.44 24.65
C ALA A 161 35.39 33.34 25.48
N SER A 162 35.41 33.48 26.80
CA SER A 162 34.60 32.63 27.70
C SER A 162 33.11 32.77 27.42
N PHE A 163 32.38 31.67 27.56
CA PHE A 163 30.93 31.62 27.36
C PHE A 163 30.21 32.49 28.40
N GLU A 164 29.74 33.66 28.02
CA GLU A 164 28.82 34.45 28.83
C GLU A 164 27.38 34.08 28.50
N THR A 165 26.60 33.69 29.51
CA THR A 165 25.14 33.45 29.34
C THR A 165 24.47 34.76 28.94
N MET A 166 24.01 34.84 27.71
CA MET A 166 23.11 35.93 27.29
C MET A 166 21.86 35.94 28.18
N LYS A 167 21.69 36.97 29.00
CA LYS A 167 20.40 37.25 29.65
C LYS A 167 19.38 37.44 28.56
N LEU A 168 18.40 36.54 28.49
CA LEU A 168 17.20 36.73 27.69
C LEU A 168 16.57 38.04 28.18
N ALA A 169 16.56 39.07 27.32
CA ALA A 169 15.74 40.25 27.55
C ALA A 169 14.27 39.83 27.49
N ALA A 170 13.56 40.13 28.56
CA ALA A 170 12.13 39.86 28.75
C ALA A 170 11.28 40.60 27.70
#